data_5f23b81cb96664753f4e45dcef5f7048
#
_entry.id   5f23b81cb96664753f4e45dcef5f7048
#
_cell.length_a   1.000
_cell.length_b   1.000
_cell.length_c   1.000
_cell.angle_alpha   90.00
_cell.angle_beta   90.00
_cell.angle_gamma   90.00
#
_symmetry.space_group_name_H-M   'P 1'
#
loop_
_entity.id
_entity.type
_entity.pdbx_description
1 polymer ?
#
loop_
_entity_poly.entity_id
_entity_poly.type
_entity_poly.pdbx_seq_one_letter_code
_entity_poly.pdbx_strand_id
1 'polypeptide(L)'
;MKRVVFLLAAVAACVLCLCAFGSKVKVFSDNFDRPERFARYWNHNAGEVPGTVEYLPEGGADGSGCVKIASAEKTALAIKHKLTGLHPGKLYRLSALMKCDSVQDGRGAVL
;
A
#
# COMPACT_ATOMS: atom_id res chain seq x y z
N MET A 1 1.71 12.91 -52.47
CA MET A 1 0.69 12.08 -51.82
C MET A 1 1.25 10.87 -51.11
N LYS A 2 2.24 10.18 -51.61
CA LYS A 2 2.84 9.00 -50.93
C LYS A 2 3.53 9.32 -49.58
N ARG A 3 4.06 10.53 -49.37
CA ARG A 3 4.73 10.94 -48.10
C ARG A 3 3.78 11.20 -46.97
N VAL A 4 2.55 11.59 -47.21
CA VAL A 4 1.55 11.89 -46.18
C VAL A 4 1.00 10.60 -45.57
N VAL A 5 0.87 9.53 -46.36
CA VAL A 5 0.38 8.23 -45.89
C VAL A 5 1.40 7.55 -44.93
N PHE A 6 2.72 7.71 -45.20
CA PHE A 6 3.75 7.20 -44.33
C PHE A 6 3.84 7.94 -42.97
N LEU A 7 3.57 9.25 -42.97
CA LEU A 7 3.56 10.05 -41.74
C LEU A 7 2.36 9.70 -40.86
N LEU A 8 1.19 9.48 -41.48
CA LEU A 8 -0.01 9.02 -40.74
C LEU A 8 0.16 7.62 -40.17
N ALA A 9 0.80 6.70 -40.87
CA ALA A 9 1.09 5.35 -40.37
C ALA A 9 2.09 5.37 -39.20
N ALA A 10 3.12 6.24 -39.27
CA ALA A 10 4.09 6.40 -38.20
C ALA A 10 3.47 7.03 -36.94
N VAL A 11 2.57 8.01 -37.09
CA VAL A 11 1.85 8.61 -35.96
C VAL A 11 0.87 7.61 -35.33
N ALA A 12 0.17 6.82 -36.12
CA ALA A 12 -0.72 5.77 -35.65
C ALA A 12 0.05 4.67 -34.91
N ALA A 13 1.23 4.28 -35.39
CA ALA A 13 2.10 3.32 -34.71
C ALA A 13 2.65 3.87 -33.37
N CYS A 14 3.01 5.14 -33.29
CA CYS A 14 3.42 5.80 -32.04
C CYS A 14 2.28 5.91 -31.04
N VAL A 15 1.07 6.20 -31.45
CA VAL A 15 -0.11 6.26 -30.58
C VAL A 15 -0.46 4.87 -30.04
N LEU A 16 -0.35 3.83 -30.87
CA LEU A 16 -0.53 2.44 -30.43
C LEU A 16 0.56 1.97 -29.45
N CYS A 17 1.80 2.40 -29.65
CA CYS A 17 2.88 2.13 -28.68
C CYS A 17 2.69 2.83 -27.33
N LEU A 18 2.15 4.05 -27.30
CA LEU A 18 1.83 4.77 -26.07
C LEU A 18 0.67 4.13 -25.30
N CYS A 19 -0.25 3.48 -25.98
CA CYS A 19 -1.32 2.71 -25.35
C CYS A 19 -0.87 1.34 -24.78
N ALA A 20 0.31 0.86 -25.19
CA ALA A 20 0.86 -0.43 -24.73
C ALA A 20 1.56 -0.34 -23.35
N PHE A 21 1.84 0.84 -22.82
CA PHE A 21 2.24 1.04 -21.44
C PHE A 21 0.99 0.91 -20.56
N GLY A 22 0.71 -0.31 -20.10
CA GLY A 22 -0.45 -0.65 -19.31
C GLY A 22 -0.65 0.33 -18.15
N SER A 23 -1.87 0.83 -18.00
CA SER A 23 -2.25 1.65 -16.84
C SER A 23 -2.00 0.88 -15.55
N LYS A 24 -1.33 1.52 -14.59
CA LYS A 24 -1.14 0.96 -13.26
C LYS A 24 -2.50 0.86 -12.57
N VAL A 25 -2.93 -0.33 -12.25
CA VAL A 25 -4.18 -0.57 -11.52
C VAL A 25 -3.86 -0.71 -10.03
N LYS A 26 -4.56 0.06 -9.21
CA LYS A 26 -4.46 -0.02 -7.76
C LYS A 26 -5.34 -1.16 -7.26
N VAL A 27 -4.73 -2.17 -6.65
CA VAL A 27 -5.45 -3.33 -6.08
C VAL A 27 -6.06 -2.99 -4.74
N PHE A 28 -5.30 -2.32 -3.87
CA PHE A 28 -5.74 -1.90 -2.56
C PHE A 28 -4.99 -0.64 -2.12
N SER A 29 -5.66 0.22 -1.40
CA SER A 29 -5.05 1.39 -0.76
C SER A 29 -5.86 1.76 0.47
N ASP A 30 -5.16 2.11 1.53
CA ASP A 30 -5.74 2.68 2.72
C ASP A 30 -4.82 3.78 3.25
N ASN A 31 -5.38 4.95 3.48
CA ASN A 31 -4.70 6.09 4.10
C ASN A 31 -5.04 6.24 5.58
N PHE A 32 -5.80 5.30 6.13
CA PHE A 32 -6.25 5.28 7.52
C PHE A 32 -7.05 6.53 7.94
N ASP A 33 -7.71 7.21 7.02
CA ASP A 33 -8.55 8.37 7.35
C ASP A 33 -9.91 8.01 7.94
N ARG A 34 -10.31 6.74 7.84
CA ARG A 34 -11.61 6.25 8.26
C ARG A 34 -11.48 5.07 9.22
N PRO A 35 -11.91 5.22 10.48
CA PRO A 35 -11.85 4.13 11.47
C PRO A 35 -12.68 2.91 11.05
N GLU A 36 -13.78 3.11 10.32
CA GLU A 36 -14.64 2.03 9.84
C GLU A 36 -13.90 1.15 8.82
N ARG A 37 -13.04 1.74 8.00
CA ARG A 37 -12.20 0.98 7.06
C ARG A 37 -11.16 0.17 7.79
N PHE A 38 -10.53 0.74 8.80
CA PHE A 38 -9.58 0.00 9.62
C PHE A 38 -10.26 -1.20 10.28
N ALA A 39 -11.38 -1.03 10.94
CA ALA A 39 -12.13 -2.11 11.56
C ALA A 39 -12.58 -3.20 10.57
N ARG A 40 -12.88 -2.82 9.33
CA ARG A 40 -13.41 -3.73 8.31
C ARG A 40 -12.33 -4.51 7.57
N TYR A 41 -11.21 -3.87 7.25
CA TYR A 41 -10.23 -4.44 6.33
C TYR A 41 -8.95 -4.93 7.00
N TRP A 42 -8.71 -4.54 8.24
CA TRP A 42 -7.50 -4.88 8.94
C TRP A 42 -7.77 -5.76 10.14
N ASN A 43 -7.00 -6.82 10.26
CA ASN A 43 -6.96 -7.68 11.43
C ASN A 43 -5.65 -7.43 12.19
N HIS A 44 -5.63 -7.74 13.47
CA HIS A 44 -4.45 -7.67 14.30
C HIS A 44 -4.43 -8.79 15.33
N ASN A 45 -3.26 -9.06 15.88
CA ASN A 45 -3.06 -10.06 16.92
C ASN A 45 -2.84 -9.46 18.33
N ALA A 46 -3.24 -8.21 18.54
CA ALA A 46 -3.31 -7.64 19.88
C ALA A 46 -4.32 -8.43 20.72
N GLY A 47 -3.90 -8.78 21.94
CA GLY A 47 -4.66 -9.70 22.80
C GLY A 47 -4.17 -11.14 22.75
N GLU A 48 -3.58 -11.58 21.63
CA GLU A 48 -2.88 -12.88 21.53
C GLU A 48 -1.41 -12.77 21.93
N VAL A 49 -0.81 -11.60 21.66
CA VAL A 49 0.58 -11.26 22.01
C VAL A 49 0.61 -9.96 22.80
N PRO A 50 1.69 -9.72 23.60
CA PRO A 50 1.83 -8.45 24.32
C PRO A 50 1.87 -7.25 23.41
N GLY A 51 1.15 -6.18 23.82
CA GLY A 51 1.16 -4.92 23.14
C GLY A 51 -0.23 -4.44 22.72
N THR A 52 -0.25 -3.29 22.08
CA THR A 52 -1.47 -2.60 21.66
C THR A 52 -1.43 -2.22 20.18
N VAL A 53 -2.59 -2.27 19.57
CA VAL A 53 -2.86 -1.72 18.25
C VAL A 53 -3.95 -0.68 18.40
N GLU A 54 -3.66 0.56 18.03
CA GLU A 54 -4.54 1.70 18.22
C GLU A 54 -4.67 2.47 16.91
N TYR A 55 -5.91 2.74 16.51
CA TYR A 55 -6.21 3.67 15.43
C TYR A 55 -6.17 5.10 15.95
N LEU A 56 -5.41 5.96 15.27
CA LEU A 56 -5.32 7.38 15.57
C LEU A 56 -5.89 8.17 14.38
N PRO A 57 -6.90 9.03 14.59
CA PRO A 57 -7.50 9.81 13.50
C PRO A 57 -6.56 10.87 12.94
N GLU A 58 -5.55 11.25 13.70
CA GLU A 58 -4.50 12.20 13.33
C GLU A 58 -3.15 11.62 13.75
N GLY A 59 -2.08 12.07 13.15
CA GLY A 59 -0.73 11.60 13.46
C GLY A 59 -0.05 10.80 12.35
N GLY A 60 -0.78 10.52 11.27
CA GLY A 60 -0.22 10.03 10.02
C GLY A 60 0.49 11.13 9.22
N ALA A 61 1.02 10.78 8.05
CA ALA A 61 1.60 11.73 7.12
C ALA A 61 0.55 12.76 6.68
N ASP A 62 0.95 14.03 6.62
CA ASP A 62 0.07 15.13 6.18
C ASP A 62 -1.24 15.27 6.99
N GLY A 63 -1.23 14.90 8.28
CA GLY A 63 -2.41 14.96 9.15
C GLY A 63 -3.45 13.88 8.89
N SER A 64 -3.13 12.87 8.09
CA SER A 64 -3.97 11.69 7.89
C SER A 64 -4.06 10.83 9.15
N GLY A 65 -5.00 9.88 9.17
CA GLY A 65 -5.04 8.84 10.19
C GLY A 65 -3.83 7.91 10.12
N CYS A 66 -3.60 7.20 11.18
CA CYS A 66 -2.57 6.17 11.23
C CYS A 66 -2.94 5.06 12.23
N VAL A 67 -2.16 4.01 12.22
CA VAL A 67 -2.25 2.94 13.22
C VAL A 67 -0.96 2.90 14.01
N LYS A 68 -1.09 3.01 15.32
CA LYS A 68 0.00 2.88 16.27
C LYS A 68 0.07 1.45 16.79
N ILE A 69 1.22 0.84 16.64
CA ILE A 69 1.54 -0.47 17.17
C ILE A 69 2.62 -0.28 18.23
N ALA A 70 2.37 -0.70 19.45
CA ALA A 70 3.30 -0.51 20.55
C ALA A 70 3.35 -1.73 21.48
N SER A 71 4.54 -2.08 21.93
CA SER A 71 4.75 -3.08 22.96
C SER A 71 5.96 -2.71 23.82
N ALA A 72 5.87 -2.95 25.12
CA ALA A 72 6.99 -2.85 26.04
C ALA A 72 7.88 -4.12 26.02
N GLU A 73 7.41 -5.18 25.40
CA GLU A 73 8.09 -6.46 25.31
C GLU A 73 8.43 -6.79 23.85
N LYS A 74 9.46 -7.60 23.68
CA LYS A 74 9.79 -8.15 22.36
C LYS A 74 8.69 -9.09 21.91
N THR A 75 8.00 -8.72 20.84
CA THR A 75 6.82 -9.44 20.35
C THR A 75 6.66 -9.27 18.82
N ALA A 76 5.92 -10.18 18.22
CA ALA A 76 5.52 -10.10 16.80
C ALA A 76 4.09 -9.54 16.66
N LEU A 77 3.87 -8.34 17.19
CA LEU A 77 2.60 -7.64 17.06
C LEU A 77 2.42 -7.13 15.63
N ALA A 78 1.28 -7.40 15.02
CA ALA A 78 1.04 -7.12 13.62
C ALA A 78 -0.39 -6.68 13.30
N ILE A 79 -0.53 -5.84 12.29
CA ILE A 79 -1.77 -5.65 11.55
C ILE A 79 -1.66 -6.38 10.21
N LYS A 80 -2.76 -6.94 9.75
CA LYS A 80 -2.80 -7.78 8.55
C LYS A 80 -3.99 -7.43 7.68
N HIS A 81 -3.77 -7.38 6.38
CA HIS A 81 -4.83 -7.30 5.38
C HIS A 81 -4.62 -8.38 4.32
N LYS A 82 -5.67 -9.12 4.01
CA LYS A 82 -5.64 -10.13 2.95
C LYS A 82 -5.98 -9.50 1.61
N LEU A 83 -4.99 -9.44 0.73
CA LEU A 83 -5.23 -8.99 -0.64
C LEU A 83 -5.98 -10.04 -1.45
N THR A 84 -6.93 -9.57 -2.24
CA THR A 84 -7.69 -10.36 -3.21
C THR A 84 -7.56 -9.75 -4.60
N GLY A 85 -7.93 -10.50 -5.64
CA GLY A 85 -7.86 -10.01 -7.01
C GLY A 85 -6.45 -9.95 -7.61
N LEU A 86 -5.48 -10.64 -7.00
CA LEU A 86 -4.15 -10.79 -7.57
C LEU A 86 -4.16 -11.86 -8.66
N HIS A 87 -3.43 -11.60 -9.74
CA HIS A 87 -3.33 -12.51 -10.88
C HIS A 87 -1.92 -13.11 -10.98
N PRO A 88 -1.79 -14.42 -11.23
CA PRO A 88 -0.49 -15.05 -11.47
C PRO A 88 0.26 -14.40 -12.64
N GLY A 89 1.59 -14.29 -12.52
CA GLY A 89 2.44 -13.72 -13.57
C GLY A 89 2.42 -12.19 -13.67
N LYS A 90 1.72 -11.48 -12.79
CA LYS A 90 1.73 -10.03 -12.69
C LYS A 90 2.70 -9.56 -11.61
N LEU A 91 3.30 -8.42 -11.84
CA LEU A 91 4.15 -7.75 -10.86
C LEU A 91 3.32 -6.76 -10.04
N TYR A 92 3.50 -6.80 -8.73
CA TYR A 92 2.83 -5.91 -7.80
C TYR A 92 3.87 -5.13 -6.98
N ARG A 93 3.55 -3.89 -6.64
CA ARG A 93 4.32 -3.08 -5.71
C ARG A 93 3.53 -2.93 -4.41
N LEU A 94 4.17 -3.24 -3.30
CA LEU A 94 3.70 -2.92 -1.96
C LEU A 94 4.47 -1.72 -1.44
N SER A 95 3.80 -0.76 -0.85
CA SER A 95 4.42 0.41 -0.21
C SER A 95 3.62 0.85 1.00
N ALA A 96 4.32 1.32 2.02
CA ALA A 96 3.72 1.93 3.20
C ALA A 96 4.64 3.05 3.72
N LEU A 97 4.04 4.04 4.36
CA LEU A 97 4.77 5.00 5.17
C LEU A 97 4.80 4.48 6.61
N MET A 98 5.99 4.35 7.16
CA MET A 98 6.21 3.87 8.53
C MET A 98 7.10 4.84 9.28
N LYS A 99 6.76 5.06 10.55
CA LYS A 99 7.58 5.79 11.49
C LYS A 99 7.87 4.88 12.67
N CYS A 100 9.11 4.71 13.02
CA CYS A 100 9.53 3.98 14.23
C CYS A 100 10.05 4.96 15.25
N ASP A 101 9.71 4.71 16.51
CA ASP A 101 10.15 5.50 17.63
C ASP A 101 10.51 4.57 18.79
N SER A 102 11.62 4.88 19.50
CA SER A 102 12.04 4.16 20.69
C SER A 102 12.17 2.63 20.51
N VAL A 103 12.59 2.16 19.34
CA VAL A 103 12.88 0.75 19.11
C VAL A 103 14.22 0.43 19.76
N GLN A 104 14.19 -0.31 20.87
CA GLN A 104 15.38 -0.65 21.65
C GLN A 104 15.97 -2.01 21.28
N ASP A 105 15.12 -2.95 20.93
CA ASP A 105 15.51 -4.33 20.63
C ASP A 105 14.61 -4.93 19.55
N GLY A 106 15.19 -5.74 18.65
CA GLY A 106 14.48 -6.37 17.58
C GLY A 106 14.65 -5.66 16.21
N ARG A 107 13.77 -6.02 15.26
CA ARG A 107 13.84 -5.53 13.89
C ARG A 107 13.12 -4.19 13.66
N GLY A 108 12.38 -3.71 14.64
CA GLY A 108 11.49 -2.56 14.45
C GLY A 108 10.28 -2.90 13.60
N ALA A 109 9.78 -1.91 12.86
CA ALA A 109 8.67 -2.12 11.94
C ALA A 109 9.16 -2.73 10.62
N VAL A 110 8.43 -3.71 10.13
CA VAL A 110 8.68 -4.37 8.84
C VAL A 110 7.39 -4.50 8.04
N LEU A 111 7.51 -4.44 6.74
CA LEU A 111 6.41 -4.58 5.79
C LEU A 111 6.52 -5.93 5.08
#